data_a0e4442758b45e711db206e72f3e4f40
#
_entry.id   a0e4442758b45e711db206e72f3e4f40
#
_cell.length_a   1.000
_cell.length_b   1.000
_cell.length_c   1.000
_cell.angle_alpha   90.00
_cell.angle_beta   90.00
_cell.angle_gamma   90.00
#
_symmetry.space_group_name_H-M   'P 1'
#
loop_
_entity.id
_entity.type
_entity.pdbx_description
1 polymer ?
#
loop_
_entity_poly.entity_id
_entity_poly.type
_entity_poly.pdbx_seq_one_letter_code
_entity_poly.pdbx_strand_id
1 'polypeptide(L)'
;MLIYHTHTTEAYFPTKRYTYAVSSPWRTKDNGMNVVAVGEKLCTLLNERYGIYAIHDITDHEPPKLSSAYSRSLETMLEYKKKYPTIELFIDLHRDAYGNDPKAPADYLVIDGKECARIMFVVGTGEGATGAGFDEMPDFQSNYALAKGISEYLDTIHHSLARNIRVKVGRYNQHVSSHCLLAEIGHNANTFEQAMNSVEFLAEAIANAASTPASAQVEEEEALPTMLQLTP
;
A
#
# COMPACT_ATOMS: atom_id res chain seq x y z
N MET A 1 14.28 2.42 -0.69
CA MET A 1 12.83 2.78 -0.72
C MET A 1 12.39 3.39 0.59
N LEU A 2 11.22 4.05 0.59
CA LEU A 2 10.56 4.57 1.79
C LEU A 2 9.22 3.86 1.98
N ILE A 3 8.98 3.30 3.17
CA ILE A 3 7.68 2.83 3.64
C ILE A 3 7.17 3.85 4.63
N TYR A 4 5.95 4.32 4.47
CA TYR A 4 5.31 5.30 5.34
C TYR A 4 3.81 5.04 5.44
N HIS A 5 3.11 5.83 6.24
CA HIS A 5 1.68 5.69 6.47
C HIS A 5 1.01 7.06 6.48
N THR A 6 0.16 7.33 5.50
CA THR A 6 -0.70 8.51 5.58
C THR A 6 -1.69 8.38 6.74
N HIS A 7 -2.11 7.16 7.07
CA HIS A 7 -3.04 6.84 8.14
C HIS A 7 -2.47 5.82 9.13
N THR A 8 -1.61 6.28 10.05
CA THR A 8 -0.91 5.43 11.03
C THR A 8 -1.82 4.67 11.98
N THR A 9 -3.00 5.23 12.32
CA THR A 9 -3.88 4.63 13.32
C THR A 9 -4.77 3.51 12.80
N GLU A 10 -4.72 3.19 11.50
CA GLU A 10 -5.51 2.11 10.90
C GLU A 10 -5.21 0.77 11.53
N ALA A 11 -6.25 0.12 12.07
CA ALA A 11 -6.14 -1.13 12.80
C ALA A 11 -7.08 -2.18 12.24
N TYR A 12 -6.87 -3.40 12.66
CA TYR A 12 -7.55 -4.60 12.22
C TYR A 12 -8.60 -5.07 13.24
N PHE A 13 -9.36 -6.10 12.90
CA PHE A 13 -10.33 -6.68 13.82
C PHE A 13 -9.61 -7.23 15.07
N PRO A 14 -9.99 -6.80 16.29
CA PRO A 14 -9.36 -7.26 17.51
C PRO A 14 -9.68 -8.74 17.78
N THR A 15 -8.69 -9.48 18.25
CA THR A 15 -8.83 -10.88 18.68
C THR A 15 -8.43 -11.01 20.13
N LYS A 16 -8.66 -12.19 20.74
CA LYS A 16 -8.22 -12.43 22.14
C LYS A 16 -6.70 -12.28 22.31
N ARG A 17 -5.93 -12.56 21.26
CA ARG A 17 -4.46 -12.48 21.25
C ARG A 17 -3.97 -11.06 20.93
N TYR A 18 -4.67 -10.35 20.06
CA TYR A 18 -4.30 -9.03 19.57
C TYR A 18 -5.43 -8.04 19.88
N THR A 19 -5.36 -7.48 21.09
CA THR A 19 -6.30 -6.45 21.57
C THR A 19 -5.59 -5.12 21.67
N TYR A 20 -6.33 -4.04 21.49
CA TYR A 20 -5.82 -2.68 21.57
C TYR A 20 -6.85 -1.70 22.14
N ALA A 21 -6.37 -0.58 22.68
CA ALA A 21 -7.24 0.53 23.06
C ALA A 21 -7.73 1.25 21.79
N VAL A 22 -9.04 1.25 21.56
CA VAL A 22 -9.67 1.87 20.41
C VAL A 22 -9.64 3.39 20.53
N SER A 23 -9.04 4.09 19.55
CA SER A 23 -9.07 5.57 19.47
C SER A 23 -10.29 6.09 18.69
N SER A 24 -10.74 5.34 17.69
CA SER A 24 -11.99 5.50 16.95
C SER A 24 -12.31 4.16 16.25
N PRO A 25 -13.48 3.96 15.62
CA PRO A 25 -13.80 2.69 14.97
C PRO A 25 -12.66 2.20 14.07
N TRP A 26 -12.17 0.99 14.35
CA TRP A 26 -11.08 0.33 13.61
C TRP A 26 -9.76 1.09 13.57
N ARG A 27 -9.47 1.87 14.63
CA ARG A 27 -8.24 2.65 14.77
C ARG A 27 -7.66 2.56 16.17
N THR A 28 -6.33 2.54 16.27
CA THR A 28 -5.59 2.62 17.52
C THR A 28 -4.30 3.43 17.35
N LYS A 29 -3.88 4.08 18.42
CA LYS A 29 -2.56 4.74 18.50
C LYS A 29 -1.45 3.80 18.96
N ASP A 30 -1.77 2.56 19.22
CA ASP A 30 -0.79 1.54 19.54
C ASP A 30 -0.13 1.05 18.25
N ASN A 31 1.07 1.56 17.97
CA ASN A 31 1.83 1.22 16.77
C ASN A 31 2.24 -0.26 16.71
N GLY A 32 2.13 -0.99 17.80
CA GLY A 32 2.31 -2.45 17.84
C GLY A 32 1.10 -3.23 17.31
N MET A 33 -0.05 -2.58 17.09
CA MET A 33 -1.34 -3.22 16.77
C MET A 33 -2.05 -2.60 15.57
N ASN A 34 -1.34 -1.80 14.78
CA ASN A 34 -1.90 -1.12 13.62
C ASN A 34 -1.01 -1.32 12.38
N VAL A 35 -1.28 -0.60 11.29
CA VAL A 35 -0.53 -0.69 10.04
C VAL A 35 0.97 -0.39 10.19
N VAL A 36 1.37 0.36 11.23
CA VAL A 36 2.77 0.66 11.49
C VAL A 36 3.55 -0.61 11.81
N ALA A 37 3.02 -1.52 12.63
CA ALA A 37 3.67 -2.82 12.89
C ALA A 37 3.78 -3.68 11.63
N VAL A 38 2.80 -3.58 10.73
CA VAL A 38 2.82 -4.27 9.42
C VAL A 38 3.94 -3.70 8.54
N GLY A 39 4.09 -2.37 8.50
CA GLY A 39 5.17 -1.68 7.80
C GLY A 39 6.55 -1.99 8.37
N GLU A 40 6.69 -2.08 9.68
CA GLU A 40 7.94 -2.47 10.34
C GLU A 40 8.37 -3.88 9.94
N LYS A 41 7.43 -4.84 9.92
CA LYS A 41 7.73 -6.19 9.45
C LYS A 41 8.16 -6.20 7.98
N LEU A 42 7.48 -5.43 7.12
CA LEU A 42 7.85 -5.31 5.72
C LEU A 42 9.26 -4.75 5.56
N CYS A 43 9.58 -3.67 6.27
CA CYS A 43 10.89 -3.04 6.26
C CYS A 43 11.99 -4.00 6.69
N THR A 44 11.78 -4.72 7.78
CA THR A 44 12.71 -5.73 8.30
C THR A 44 12.98 -6.84 7.27
N LEU A 45 11.92 -7.40 6.67
CA LEU A 45 12.06 -8.46 5.66
C LEU A 45 12.83 -7.99 4.43
N LEU A 46 12.53 -6.78 3.94
CA LEU A 46 13.22 -6.21 2.79
C LEU A 46 14.71 -6.02 3.06
N ASN A 47 15.06 -5.46 4.22
CA ASN A 47 16.46 -5.23 4.59
C ASN A 47 17.21 -6.53 4.88
N GLU A 48 16.67 -7.40 5.73
CA GLU A 48 17.41 -8.54 6.28
C GLU A 48 17.37 -9.77 5.37
N ARG A 49 16.22 -10.02 4.71
CA ARG A 49 16.04 -11.22 3.89
C ARG A 49 16.40 -11.00 2.42
N TYR A 50 16.06 -9.81 1.89
CA TYR A 50 16.22 -9.52 0.46
C TYR A 50 17.33 -8.53 0.15
N GLY A 51 17.98 -7.94 1.17
CA GLY A 51 19.08 -6.98 0.98
C GLY A 51 18.65 -5.68 0.29
N ILE A 52 17.36 -5.35 0.34
CA ILE A 52 16.81 -4.13 -0.24
C ILE A 52 16.78 -3.03 0.81
N TYR A 53 17.44 -1.91 0.53
CA TYR A 53 17.52 -0.80 1.47
C TYR A 53 16.17 -0.11 1.61
N ALA A 54 15.48 -0.39 2.71
CA ALA A 54 14.20 0.18 3.08
C ALA A 54 14.31 1.02 4.35
N ILE A 55 13.67 2.19 4.35
CA ILE A 55 13.48 3.06 5.51
C ILE A 55 12.01 3.00 5.86
N HIS A 56 11.69 2.90 7.14
CA HIS A 56 10.33 2.94 7.65
C HIS A 56 10.11 4.25 8.42
N ASP A 57 9.19 5.08 7.96
CA ASP A 57 8.75 6.30 8.63
C ASP A 57 7.45 6.04 9.40
N ILE A 58 7.44 6.37 10.68
CA ILE A 58 6.29 6.17 11.59
C ILE A 58 5.64 7.47 12.04
N THR A 59 5.92 8.57 11.34
CA THR A 59 5.34 9.87 11.64
C THR A 59 3.81 9.81 11.60
N ASP A 60 3.15 10.27 12.67
CA ASP A 60 1.69 10.35 12.71
C ASP A 60 1.20 11.57 11.90
N HIS A 61 0.71 11.32 10.69
CA HIS A 61 0.20 12.35 9.79
C HIS A 61 -1.28 12.71 10.02
N GLU A 62 -1.97 12.04 10.92
CA GLU A 62 -3.42 12.27 11.14
C GLU A 62 -3.74 13.54 11.92
N PRO A 63 -2.99 13.95 12.97
CA PRO A 63 -3.23 15.22 13.64
C PRO A 63 -2.92 16.43 12.74
N PRO A 64 -3.63 17.57 12.92
CA PRO A 64 -4.80 17.75 13.78
C PRO A 64 -6.11 17.27 13.12
N LYS A 65 -6.10 16.94 11.82
CA LYS A 65 -7.28 16.54 11.05
C LYS A 65 -6.94 15.41 10.10
N LEU A 66 -7.70 14.32 10.16
CA LEU A 66 -7.57 13.18 9.26
C LEU A 66 -7.65 13.58 7.77
N SER A 67 -8.57 14.49 7.42
CA SER A 67 -8.78 14.94 6.04
C SER A 67 -7.60 15.64 5.39
N SER A 68 -6.62 16.10 6.16
CA SER A 68 -5.39 16.72 5.66
C SER A 68 -4.13 15.87 5.89
N ALA A 69 -4.28 14.59 6.21
CA ALA A 69 -3.16 13.67 6.44
C ALA A 69 -2.26 13.55 5.21
N TYR A 70 -2.85 13.49 4.01
CA TYR A 70 -2.09 13.44 2.75
C TYR A 70 -1.17 14.63 2.52
N SER A 71 -1.53 15.83 2.98
CA SER A 71 -0.64 17.00 2.86
C SER A 71 0.60 16.84 3.72
N ARG A 72 0.45 16.29 4.94
CA ARG A 72 1.58 16.07 5.86
C ARG A 72 2.46 14.90 5.43
N SER A 73 1.85 13.81 4.96
CA SER A 73 2.63 12.70 4.43
C SER A 73 3.40 13.08 3.17
N LEU A 74 2.86 14.02 2.35
CA LEU A 74 3.61 14.59 1.23
C LEU A 74 4.86 15.34 1.69
N GLU A 75 4.76 16.17 2.73
CA GLU A 75 5.90 16.88 3.31
C GLU A 75 6.99 15.88 3.74
N THR A 76 6.61 14.82 4.46
CA THR A 76 7.52 13.74 4.85
C THR A 76 8.19 13.08 3.63
N MET A 77 7.42 12.70 2.61
CA MET A 77 7.98 12.11 1.39
C MET A 77 9.02 13.01 0.72
N LEU A 78 8.72 14.32 0.61
CA LEU A 78 9.62 15.29 -0.01
C LEU A 78 10.89 15.52 0.82
N GLU A 79 10.79 15.52 2.15
CA GLU A 79 11.95 15.58 3.05
C GLU A 79 12.86 14.36 2.88
N TYR A 80 12.29 13.15 2.83
CA TYR A 80 13.06 11.93 2.56
C TYR A 80 13.69 11.92 1.17
N LYS A 81 12.95 12.34 0.14
CA LYS A 81 13.49 12.45 -1.22
C LYS A 81 14.66 13.44 -1.31
N LYS A 82 14.58 14.55 -0.59
CA LYS A 82 15.66 15.53 -0.48
C LYS A 82 16.87 14.96 0.28
N LYS A 83 16.63 14.26 1.38
CA LYS A 83 17.69 13.69 2.25
C LYS A 83 18.38 12.49 1.60
N TYR A 84 17.63 11.70 0.86
CA TYR A 84 18.08 10.47 0.20
C TYR A 84 17.64 10.48 -1.26
N PRO A 85 18.38 11.19 -2.15
CA PRO A 85 17.98 11.37 -3.55
C PRO A 85 17.91 10.06 -4.36
N THR A 86 18.46 8.97 -3.84
CA THR A 86 18.43 7.65 -4.44
C THR A 86 17.19 6.83 -4.08
N ILE A 87 16.26 7.40 -3.32
CA ILE A 87 14.96 6.74 -3.08
C ILE A 87 14.16 6.78 -4.38
N GLU A 88 13.86 5.62 -4.92
CA GLU A 88 13.06 5.45 -6.14
C GLU A 88 11.62 5.01 -5.82
N LEU A 89 11.44 4.09 -4.87
CA LEU A 89 10.14 3.51 -4.51
C LEU A 89 9.63 4.08 -3.19
N PHE A 90 8.37 4.54 -3.22
CA PHE A 90 7.61 5.00 -2.06
C PHE A 90 6.38 4.09 -1.87
N ILE A 91 6.17 3.59 -0.66
CA ILE A 91 5.04 2.73 -0.31
C ILE A 91 4.26 3.36 0.83
N ASP A 92 3.04 3.83 0.53
CA ASP A 92 2.05 4.22 1.53
C ASP A 92 1.30 2.96 1.96
N LEU A 93 1.62 2.42 3.15
CA LEU A 93 1.06 1.16 3.60
C LEU A 93 -0.17 1.40 4.47
N HIS A 94 -1.28 0.84 4.05
CA HIS A 94 -2.62 0.96 4.61
C HIS A 94 -3.28 -0.40 4.85
N ARG A 95 -4.52 -0.36 5.31
CA ARG A 95 -5.52 -1.42 5.18
C ARG A 95 -6.81 -0.83 4.61
N ASP A 96 -7.51 -1.56 3.75
CA ASP A 96 -8.78 -1.15 3.14
C ASP A 96 -9.92 -1.06 4.19
N ALA A 97 -11.00 -0.37 3.89
CA ALA A 97 -12.14 -0.20 4.76
C ALA A 97 -13.44 -0.55 4.05
N TYR A 98 -14.18 -1.52 4.59
CA TYR A 98 -15.51 -1.91 4.14
C TYR A 98 -16.61 -1.33 5.06
N GLY A 99 -16.49 -0.03 5.35
CA GLY A 99 -17.39 0.63 6.29
C GLY A 99 -17.16 0.20 7.73
N ASN A 100 -18.16 0.43 8.58
CA ASN A 100 -18.11 0.13 10.02
C ASN A 100 -18.94 -1.08 10.42
N ASP A 101 -19.31 -1.96 9.48
CA ASP A 101 -20.07 -3.17 9.79
C ASP A 101 -19.18 -4.17 10.55
N PRO A 102 -19.42 -4.44 11.85
CA PRO A 102 -18.65 -5.39 12.61
C PRO A 102 -18.85 -6.84 12.15
N LYS A 103 -19.80 -7.09 11.26
CA LYS A 103 -20.10 -8.41 10.67
C LYS A 103 -19.55 -8.54 9.25
N ALA A 104 -18.83 -7.53 8.75
CA ALA A 104 -18.17 -7.65 7.46
C ALA A 104 -17.24 -8.87 7.47
N PRO A 105 -17.33 -9.76 6.48
CA PRO A 105 -16.48 -10.95 6.44
C PRO A 105 -15.03 -10.55 6.21
N ALA A 106 -14.10 -11.22 6.89
CA ALA A 106 -12.68 -11.11 6.58
C ALA A 106 -12.43 -11.68 5.17
N ASP A 107 -11.55 -11.01 4.42
CA ASP A 107 -11.11 -11.45 3.08
C ASP A 107 -9.68 -11.99 3.19
N TYR A 108 -9.55 -13.32 3.24
CA TYR A 108 -8.26 -13.99 3.42
C TYR A 108 -8.22 -15.33 2.68
N LEU A 109 -7.02 -15.82 2.49
CA LEU A 109 -6.71 -17.14 1.98
C LEU A 109 -5.96 -17.97 3.04
N VAL A 110 -5.99 -19.27 2.92
CA VAL A 110 -5.15 -20.16 3.75
C VAL A 110 -3.98 -20.66 2.90
N ILE A 111 -2.77 -20.24 3.27
CA ILE A 111 -1.53 -20.59 2.59
C ILE A 111 -0.63 -21.29 3.61
N ASP A 112 -0.23 -22.53 3.34
CA ASP A 112 0.58 -23.35 4.23
C ASP A 112 0.04 -23.42 5.67
N GLY A 113 -1.29 -23.50 5.81
CA GLY A 113 -1.99 -23.56 7.09
C GLY A 113 -2.09 -22.24 7.85
N LYS A 114 -1.66 -21.12 7.28
CA LYS A 114 -1.78 -19.77 7.84
C LYS A 114 -2.85 -18.98 7.10
N GLU A 115 -3.69 -18.30 7.83
CA GLU A 115 -4.62 -17.32 7.25
C GLU A 115 -3.86 -16.07 6.85
N CYS A 116 -3.98 -15.66 5.59
CA CYS A 116 -3.28 -14.53 4.99
C CYS A 116 -4.30 -13.56 4.39
N ALA A 117 -4.30 -12.31 4.83
CA ALA A 117 -5.15 -11.28 4.26
C ALA A 117 -4.78 -11.04 2.79
N ARG A 118 -5.77 -10.77 1.94
CA ARG A 118 -5.50 -10.46 0.54
C ARG A 118 -4.95 -9.06 0.39
N ILE A 119 -4.09 -8.85 -0.58
CA ILE A 119 -3.37 -7.60 -0.82
C ILE A 119 -3.98 -6.88 -2.01
N MET A 120 -4.12 -5.55 -1.92
CA MET A 120 -4.63 -4.73 -3.01
C MET A 120 -3.77 -3.48 -3.18
N PHE A 121 -3.63 -3.02 -4.41
CA PHE A 121 -3.05 -1.71 -4.69
C PHE A 121 -4.10 -0.71 -5.13
N VAL A 122 -3.92 0.54 -4.70
CA VAL A 122 -4.69 1.69 -5.20
C VAL A 122 -3.76 2.54 -6.04
N VAL A 123 -4.16 2.79 -7.28
CA VAL A 123 -3.41 3.67 -8.20
C VAL A 123 -4.26 4.88 -8.54
N GLY A 124 -3.70 6.05 -8.29
CA GLY A 124 -4.34 7.33 -8.52
C GLY A 124 -4.06 7.87 -9.92
N THR A 125 -5.09 8.33 -10.62
CA THR A 125 -4.92 9.05 -11.89
C THR A 125 -4.61 10.53 -11.68
N GLY A 126 -5.00 11.09 -10.53
CA GLY A 126 -4.99 12.55 -10.29
C GLY A 126 -6.08 13.29 -11.06
N GLU A 127 -6.87 12.60 -11.88
CA GLU A 127 -7.90 13.20 -12.72
C GLU A 127 -8.99 13.88 -11.88
N GLY A 128 -9.30 15.13 -12.20
CA GLY A 128 -10.28 15.92 -11.42
C GLY A 128 -9.76 16.47 -10.09
N ALA A 129 -8.52 16.20 -9.72
CA ALA A 129 -7.88 16.88 -8.59
C ALA A 129 -7.71 18.38 -8.93
N THR A 130 -8.21 19.25 -8.04
CA THR A 130 -8.19 20.70 -8.22
C THR A 130 -7.66 21.41 -6.98
N GLY A 131 -7.04 22.56 -7.17
CA GLY A 131 -6.53 23.41 -6.08
C GLY A 131 -5.02 23.58 -6.10
N ALA A 132 -4.49 24.38 -5.19
CA ALA A 132 -3.06 24.61 -5.07
C ALA A 132 -2.30 23.30 -4.77
N GLY A 133 -1.23 23.06 -5.50
CA GLY A 133 -0.41 21.85 -5.35
C GLY A 133 -0.84 20.67 -6.20
N PHE A 134 -1.85 20.82 -7.07
CA PHE A 134 -2.26 19.78 -8.04
C PHE A 134 -1.72 20.06 -9.46
N ASP A 135 -0.64 20.83 -9.57
CA ASP A 135 0.02 21.11 -10.85
C ASP A 135 0.79 19.88 -11.39
N GLU A 136 1.15 18.97 -10.48
CA GLU A 136 1.83 17.71 -10.82
C GLU A 136 0.87 16.54 -10.66
N MET A 137 0.72 15.76 -11.73
CA MET A 137 -0.09 14.55 -11.76
C MET A 137 0.76 13.32 -11.51
N PRO A 138 0.19 12.22 -10.97
CA PRO A 138 0.88 10.94 -10.90
C PRO A 138 1.35 10.47 -12.27
N ASP A 139 2.50 9.83 -12.33
CA ASP A 139 2.85 8.96 -13.45
C ASP A 139 2.02 7.68 -13.35
N PHE A 140 0.78 7.78 -13.82
CA PHE A 140 -0.20 6.70 -13.71
C PHE A 140 0.29 5.42 -14.37
N GLN A 141 0.89 5.51 -15.55
CA GLN A 141 1.32 4.34 -16.32
C GLN A 141 2.40 3.56 -15.57
N SER A 142 3.44 4.25 -15.10
CA SER A 142 4.52 3.61 -14.36
C SER A 142 4.05 3.05 -13.02
N ASN A 143 3.25 3.79 -12.26
CA ASN A 143 2.70 3.33 -10.99
C ASN A 143 1.77 2.12 -11.17
N TYR A 144 0.95 2.13 -12.24
CA TYR A 144 0.06 1.01 -12.56
C TYR A 144 0.84 -0.23 -13.01
N ALA A 145 1.85 -0.07 -13.87
CA ALA A 145 2.70 -1.17 -14.31
C ALA A 145 3.42 -1.84 -13.14
N LEU A 146 3.97 -1.04 -12.22
CA LEU A 146 4.60 -1.57 -11.00
C LEU A 146 3.59 -2.34 -10.12
N ALA A 147 2.41 -1.75 -9.85
CA ALA A 147 1.37 -2.40 -9.07
C ALA A 147 0.90 -3.71 -9.73
N LYS A 148 0.77 -3.71 -11.07
CA LYS A 148 0.39 -4.88 -11.88
C LYS A 148 1.44 -5.99 -11.76
N GLY A 149 2.71 -5.69 -11.99
CA GLY A 149 3.78 -6.68 -11.90
C GLY A 149 3.88 -7.33 -10.52
N ILE A 150 3.75 -6.54 -9.44
CA ILE A 150 3.73 -7.07 -8.07
C ILE A 150 2.48 -7.92 -7.84
N SER A 151 1.29 -7.51 -8.32
CA SER A 151 0.05 -8.27 -8.17
C SER A 151 0.11 -9.62 -8.91
N GLU A 152 0.63 -9.62 -10.13
CA GLU A 152 0.82 -10.83 -10.93
C GLU A 152 1.78 -11.82 -10.26
N TYR A 153 2.88 -11.30 -9.71
CA TYR A 153 3.80 -12.15 -8.94
C TYR A 153 3.14 -12.74 -7.69
N LEU A 154 2.38 -11.94 -6.93
CA LEU A 154 1.60 -12.45 -5.79
C LEU A 154 0.66 -13.58 -6.19
N ASP A 155 0.02 -13.48 -7.36
CA ASP A 155 -0.87 -14.53 -7.89
C ASP A 155 -0.11 -15.77 -8.37
N THR A 156 1.19 -15.68 -8.67
CA THR A 156 2.03 -16.88 -8.90
C THR A 156 2.35 -17.62 -7.60
N ILE A 157 2.50 -16.90 -6.48
CA ILE A 157 2.70 -17.52 -5.15
C ILE A 157 1.44 -18.26 -4.73
N HIS A 158 0.30 -17.58 -4.81
CA HIS A 158 -1.00 -18.20 -4.54
C HIS A 158 -2.10 -17.45 -5.32
N HIS A 159 -2.85 -18.21 -6.11
CA HIS A 159 -3.96 -17.65 -6.90
C HIS A 159 -4.92 -16.82 -6.03
N SER A 160 -5.25 -15.64 -6.48
CA SER A 160 -6.10 -14.65 -5.78
C SER A 160 -5.51 -14.06 -4.49
N LEU A 161 -4.21 -14.17 -4.24
CA LEU A 161 -3.57 -13.46 -3.12
C LEU A 161 -3.61 -11.95 -3.36
N ALA A 162 -3.40 -11.51 -4.61
CA ALA A 162 -3.69 -10.16 -5.01
C ALA A 162 -5.19 -9.97 -5.28
N ARG A 163 -5.73 -8.84 -4.84
CA ARG A 163 -7.04 -8.33 -5.27
C ARG A 163 -6.84 -7.46 -6.52
N ASN A 164 -7.90 -7.27 -7.29
CA ASN A 164 -7.86 -6.38 -8.43
C ASN A 164 -7.36 -4.98 -8.03
N ILE A 165 -6.43 -4.43 -8.81
CA ILE A 165 -5.95 -3.07 -8.62
C ILE A 165 -7.13 -2.11 -8.71
N ARG A 166 -7.21 -1.19 -7.74
CA ARG A 166 -8.27 -0.18 -7.70
C ARG A 166 -7.75 1.13 -8.26
N VAL A 167 -8.20 1.50 -9.44
CA VAL A 167 -7.92 2.81 -10.03
C VAL A 167 -8.86 3.86 -9.44
N LYS A 168 -8.32 4.98 -9.01
CA LYS A 168 -9.05 6.09 -8.37
C LYS A 168 -8.64 7.43 -8.96
N VAL A 169 -9.54 8.40 -8.95
CA VAL A 169 -9.27 9.76 -9.43
C VAL A 169 -8.36 10.58 -8.49
N GLY A 170 -8.18 10.17 -7.24
CA GLY A 170 -7.31 10.84 -6.28
C GLY A 170 -5.83 10.76 -6.67
N ARG A 171 -5.03 11.69 -6.13
CA ARG A 171 -3.58 11.76 -6.39
C ARG A 171 -2.75 10.85 -5.47
N TYR A 172 -3.18 10.66 -4.22
CA TYR A 172 -2.54 9.79 -3.23
C TYR A 172 -1.02 10.01 -3.07
N ASN A 173 -0.54 11.25 -3.30
CA ASN A 173 0.88 11.62 -3.32
C ASN A 173 1.74 10.83 -4.35
N GLN A 174 1.12 10.08 -5.25
CA GLN A 174 1.82 9.24 -6.22
C GLN A 174 2.51 10.01 -7.36
N HIS A 175 2.43 11.35 -7.35
CA HIS A 175 3.19 12.24 -8.24
C HIS A 175 4.65 12.45 -7.79
N VAL A 176 5.02 12.03 -6.58
CA VAL A 176 6.37 12.22 -6.02
C VAL A 176 7.42 11.40 -6.77
N SER A 177 7.03 10.26 -7.30
CA SER A 177 7.92 9.36 -8.09
C SER A 177 7.10 8.58 -9.11
N SER A 178 7.76 8.09 -10.17
CA SER A 178 7.19 7.10 -11.08
C SER A 178 7.01 5.71 -10.44
N HIS A 179 7.48 5.51 -9.21
CA HIS A 179 7.32 4.28 -8.46
C HIS A 179 6.73 4.58 -7.08
N CYS A 180 5.43 4.89 -7.06
CA CYS A 180 4.67 5.11 -5.83
C CYS A 180 3.53 4.09 -5.76
N LEU A 181 3.44 3.39 -4.64
CA LEU A 181 2.38 2.42 -4.35
C LEU A 181 1.57 2.88 -3.13
N LEU A 182 0.26 2.73 -3.18
CA LEU A 182 -0.58 2.63 -2.00
C LEU A 182 -0.99 1.17 -1.86
N ALA A 183 -0.52 0.52 -0.81
CA ALA A 183 -0.70 -0.90 -0.58
C ALA A 183 -1.68 -1.14 0.58
N GLU A 184 -2.78 -1.80 0.30
CA GLU A 184 -3.81 -2.19 1.26
C GLU A 184 -3.58 -3.63 1.67
N ILE A 185 -3.13 -3.86 2.90
CA ILE A 185 -2.89 -5.20 3.44
C ILE A 185 -4.14 -5.65 4.19
N GLY A 186 -5.04 -6.35 3.49
CA GLY A 186 -6.36 -6.67 4.00
C GLY A 186 -7.26 -5.46 4.20
N HIS A 187 -8.23 -5.58 5.10
CA HIS A 187 -9.16 -4.52 5.46
C HIS A 187 -9.55 -4.60 6.96
N ASN A 188 -10.39 -3.68 7.41
CA ASN A 188 -10.74 -3.56 8.83
C ASN A 188 -11.43 -4.80 9.46
N ALA A 189 -11.97 -5.72 8.66
CA ALA A 189 -12.50 -6.99 9.18
C ALA A 189 -11.48 -8.13 9.21
N ASN A 190 -10.30 -7.96 8.60
CA ASN A 190 -9.20 -8.90 8.77
C ASN A 190 -8.59 -8.78 10.17
N THR A 191 -8.02 -9.87 10.67
CA THR A 191 -7.25 -9.83 11.90
C THR A 191 -5.83 -9.29 11.67
N PHE A 192 -5.22 -8.76 12.72
CA PHE A 192 -3.83 -8.33 12.68
C PHE A 192 -2.88 -9.47 12.25
N GLU A 193 -3.15 -10.69 12.72
CA GLU A 193 -2.37 -11.88 12.37
C GLU A 193 -2.46 -12.21 10.87
N GLN A 194 -3.66 -12.10 10.28
CA GLN A 194 -3.84 -12.30 8.83
C GLN A 194 -3.02 -11.30 8.02
N ALA A 195 -3.01 -10.02 8.41
CA ALA A 195 -2.19 -9.00 7.75
C ALA A 195 -0.69 -9.28 7.91
N MET A 196 -0.25 -9.62 9.13
CA MET A 196 1.15 -9.95 9.40
C MET A 196 1.65 -11.17 8.61
N ASN A 197 0.80 -12.16 8.37
CA ASN A 197 1.16 -13.33 7.55
C ASN A 197 1.35 -12.95 6.08
N SER A 198 0.56 -12.01 5.55
CA SER A 198 0.63 -11.59 4.15
C SER A 198 1.87 -10.77 3.80
N VAL A 199 2.45 -10.09 4.78
CA VAL A 199 3.62 -9.21 4.56
C VAL A 199 4.83 -9.98 4.02
N GLU A 200 4.95 -11.28 4.34
CA GLU A 200 6.04 -12.11 3.84
C GLU A 200 5.99 -12.23 2.30
N PHE A 201 4.79 -12.43 1.76
CA PHE A 201 4.57 -12.51 0.32
C PHE A 201 4.73 -11.15 -0.37
N LEU A 202 4.27 -10.07 0.28
CA LEU A 202 4.48 -8.72 -0.26
C LEU A 202 5.96 -8.38 -0.35
N ALA A 203 6.75 -8.70 0.67
CA ALA A 203 8.20 -8.48 0.65
C ALA A 203 8.88 -9.26 -0.49
N GLU A 204 8.48 -10.51 -0.70
CA GLU A 204 8.99 -11.34 -1.79
C GLU A 204 8.62 -10.76 -3.17
N ALA A 205 7.37 -10.34 -3.36
CA ALA A 205 6.91 -9.76 -4.62
C ALA A 205 7.60 -8.41 -4.95
N ILE A 206 7.81 -7.56 -3.94
CA ILE A 206 8.60 -6.32 -4.10
C ILE A 206 10.05 -6.64 -4.47
N ALA A 207 10.66 -7.62 -3.82
CA ALA A 207 12.03 -8.03 -4.12
C ALA A 207 12.17 -8.58 -5.54
N ASN A 208 11.19 -9.35 -6.00
CA ASN A 208 11.14 -9.82 -7.38
C ASN A 208 11.07 -8.64 -8.37
N ALA A 209 10.15 -7.69 -8.14
CA ALA A 209 10.01 -6.50 -8.99
C ALA A 209 11.29 -5.66 -9.04
N ALA A 210 11.99 -5.49 -7.91
CA ALA A 210 13.26 -4.76 -7.84
C ALA A 210 14.43 -5.48 -8.57
N SER A 211 14.33 -6.80 -8.74
CA SER A 211 15.36 -7.62 -9.40
C SER A 211 15.13 -7.76 -10.90
N THR A 212 13.96 -7.39 -11.40
CA THR A 212 13.62 -7.50 -12.83
C THR A 212 14.18 -6.29 -13.58
N PRO A 213 15.04 -6.47 -14.59
CA PRO A 213 15.58 -5.35 -15.37
C PRO A 213 14.46 -4.56 -16.06
N ALA A 214 14.59 -3.24 -16.08
CA ALA A 214 13.61 -2.35 -16.75
C ALA A 214 13.35 -2.68 -18.25
N SER A 215 14.29 -3.36 -18.91
CA SER A 215 14.17 -3.80 -20.30
C SER A 215 13.18 -4.97 -20.50
N ALA A 216 12.89 -5.76 -19.47
CA ALA A 216 11.94 -6.87 -19.56
C ALA A 216 10.48 -6.40 -19.38
N GLN A 217 10.27 -5.19 -18.90
CA GLN A 217 8.93 -4.61 -18.70
C GLN A 217 8.35 -3.97 -19.96
N VAL A 218 9.14 -3.76 -21.01
CA VAL A 218 8.75 -3.05 -22.23
C VAL A 218 8.16 -4.00 -23.30
N GLU A 219 8.37 -5.31 -23.20
CA GLU A 219 7.89 -6.26 -24.23
C GLU A 219 6.42 -6.69 -24.08
N GLU A 220 5.73 -6.31 -23.00
CA GLU A 220 4.29 -6.60 -22.81
C GLU A 220 3.36 -5.41 -23.08
N GLU A 221 3.83 -4.35 -23.72
CA GLU A 221 3.08 -3.11 -23.97
C GLU A 221 2.04 -3.21 -25.12
N GLU A 222 1.79 -4.40 -25.70
CA GLU A 222 0.76 -4.61 -26.75
C GLU A 222 -0.55 -5.17 -26.21
N ALA A 223 -1.21 -4.53 -25.25
CA ALA A 223 -2.67 -4.61 -25.04
C ALA A 223 -3.17 -3.73 -23.89
N LEU A 224 -2.98 -2.44 -23.97
CA LEU A 224 -3.80 -1.55 -23.14
C LEU A 224 -5.23 -1.54 -23.69
N PRO A 225 -6.26 -1.83 -22.89
CA PRO A 225 -7.63 -1.68 -23.36
C PRO A 225 -7.88 -0.21 -23.69
N THR A 226 -8.17 0.05 -24.94
CA THR A 226 -8.68 1.33 -25.45
C THR A 226 -9.80 1.78 -24.51
N MET A 227 -9.71 3.00 -23.98
CA MET A 227 -10.73 3.60 -23.13
C MET A 227 -12.11 3.32 -23.69
N LEU A 228 -12.89 2.54 -22.96
CA LEU A 228 -14.29 2.29 -23.28
C LEU A 228 -15.02 3.62 -23.32
N GLN A 229 -15.54 3.94 -24.50
CA GLN A 229 -16.54 4.98 -24.70
C GLN A 229 -17.69 4.74 -23.73
N LEU A 230 -17.77 5.60 -22.72
CA LEU A 230 -19.00 5.76 -21.93
C LEU A 230 -20.03 6.40 -22.87
N THR A 231 -20.92 5.60 -23.43
CA THR A 231 -22.16 6.09 -24.02
C THR A 231 -23.16 6.40 -22.91
N PRO A 232 -24.03 7.43 -23.12
CA PRO A 232 -24.86 8.08 -22.10
C PRO A 232 -25.93 7.19 -21.49
#